data_6f83cb65ce0dcb22398f6edd367928fd
#
_entry.id   6f83cb65ce0dcb22398f6edd367928fd
#
_cell.length_a   1.000
_cell.length_b   1.000
_cell.length_c   1.000
_cell.angle_alpha   90.00
_cell.angle_beta   90.00
_cell.angle_gamma   90.00
#
_symmetry.space_group_name_H-M   'P 1'
#
loop_
_entity.id
_entity.type
_entity.pdbx_description
1 polymer ?
#
loop_
_entity_poly.entity_id
_entity_poly.type
_entity_poly.pdbx_seq_one_letter_code
_entity_poly.pdbx_strand_id
1 'polypeptide(L)'
;MEQLLICLSAALIAGLLMSRLAKAIHLPAVTSYLLAGLLLGPFFLGRLGLSHFGIGFGTLEQVDSLSIITQVALGFIAFVIGNEFRLSALESMGRQAITVGILQAVMTTALVDAALVVLHFIRPDIISMASAITLGAIAAATAPAATLMVVKQYKADGPLTRLLLMVVAIDDAVGLVLFSASFGIANALEQGRIDAISILVEPVVEIVFSLGLGAAAGFALNQLEIYFHSRSKRMSLSVAFVLLTVGLSMVTFDIGPIHCGFSLLLVCMMTGTVFCNICPTSDELMDRLDRWVSPVNILFFVLSGAELDLNILSDPLVLLIGVVYIAFRSLGKISGAFVSGRATHCSHNIQKYLGITLLPQAGVALGMAAEAAELSDGHMVRNVVLFSVLVYELVGPTLTKLALTAAGEIIPEGRTNARMANKPEFPVSLD
;
A
#
# COMPACT_ATOMS: atom_id res chain seq x y z
N MET A 1 -13.18 14.39 -22.09
CA MET A 1 -11.72 14.22 -22.16
C MET A 1 -10.97 15.49 -21.74
N GLU A 2 -11.32 16.66 -22.25
CA GLU A 2 -10.63 17.93 -21.91
C GLU A 2 -10.63 18.19 -20.39
N GLN A 3 -11.78 18.07 -19.74
CA GLN A 3 -11.89 18.26 -18.28
C GLN A 3 -11.01 17.30 -17.48
N LEU A 4 -10.90 16.03 -17.88
CA LEU A 4 -10.05 15.06 -17.20
C LEU A 4 -8.57 15.43 -17.27
N LEU A 5 -8.10 15.91 -18.43
CA LEU A 5 -6.71 16.37 -18.57
C LEU A 5 -6.43 17.60 -17.72
N ILE A 6 -7.38 18.53 -17.64
CA ILE A 6 -7.26 19.71 -16.78
C ILE A 6 -7.24 19.31 -15.31
N CYS A 7 -8.14 18.39 -14.89
CA CYS A 7 -8.18 17.86 -13.52
C CYS A 7 -6.87 17.14 -13.15
N LEU A 8 -6.31 16.31 -14.05
CA LEU A 8 -5.02 15.64 -13.82
C LEU A 8 -3.87 16.64 -13.69
N SER A 9 -3.87 17.68 -14.55
CA SER A 9 -2.86 18.74 -14.47
C SER A 9 -2.98 19.52 -13.17
N ALA A 10 -4.20 19.87 -12.76
CA ALA A 10 -4.48 20.52 -11.50
C ALA A 10 -4.07 19.66 -10.30
N ALA A 11 -4.34 18.35 -10.35
CA ALA A 11 -3.94 17.37 -9.33
C ALA A 11 -2.42 17.31 -9.17
N LEU A 12 -1.67 17.23 -10.26
CA LEU A 12 -0.20 17.25 -10.22
C LEU A 12 0.35 18.56 -9.64
N ILE A 13 -0.17 19.71 -10.12
CA ILE A 13 0.27 21.02 -9.65
C ILE A 13 -0.04 21.19 -8.16
N ALA A 14 -1.25 20.85 -7.73
CA ALA A 14 -1.66 20.94 -6.34
C ALA A 14 -0.82 20.02 -5.44
N GLY A 15 -0.59 18.76 -5.86
CA GLY A 15 0.29 17.85 -5.15
C GLY A 15 1.71 18.42 -4.98
N LEU A 16 2.29 18.96 -6.05
CA LEU A 16 3.63 19.58 -6.01
C LEU A 16 3.67 20.83 -5.11
N LEU A 17 2.66 21.69 -5.16
CA LEU A 17 2.58 22.89 -4.31
C LEU A 17 2.42 22.49 -2.83
N MET A 18 1.51 21.56 -2.54
CA MET A 18 1.30 21.05 -1.18
C MET A 18 2.55 20.37 -0.61
N SER A 19 3.33 19.67 -1.44
CA SER A 19 4.59 19.06 -0.99
C SER A 19 5.64 20.11 -0.57
N ARG A 20 5.61 21.29 -1.17
CA ARG A 20 6.46 22.41 -0.72
C ARG A 20 6.04 22.96 0.63
N LEU A 21 4.72 23.10 0.85
CA LEU A 21 4.17 23.54 2.13
C LEU A 21 4.47 22.52 3.24
N ALA A 22 4.25 21.24 2.95
CA ALA A 22 4.55 20.15 3.88
C ALA A 22 6.02 20.11 4.29
N LYS A 23 6.93 20.42 3.37
CA LYS A 23 8.36 20.51 3.69
C LYS A 23 8.66 21.57 4.74
N ALA A 24 7.93 22.71 4.76
CA ALA A 24 8.09 23.75 5.76
C ALA A 24 7.70 23.28 7.17
N ILE A 25 6.71 22.40 7.27
CA ILE A 25 6.22 21.83 8.54
C ILE A 25 6.76 20.42 8.81
N HIS A 26 7.78 19.98 8.05
CA HIS A 26 8.47 18.71 8.21
C HIS A 26 7.59 17.45 8.01
N LEU A 27 6.49 17.56 7.29
CA LEU A 27 5.64 16.41 6.93
C LEU A 27 6.19 15.64 5.72
N PRO A 28 5.91 14.33 5.63
CA PRO A 28 6.18 13.55 4.42
C PRO A 28 5.42 14.08 3.19
N ALA A 29 6.01 13.93 2.01
CA ALA A 29 5.37 14.36 0.76
C ALA A 29 4.07 13.59 0.49
N VAL A 30 4.02 12.30 0.86
CA VAL A 30 2.83 11.45 0.73
C VAL A 30 1.62 12.06 1.42
N THR A 31 1.76 12.43 2.71
CA THR A 31 0.69 13.09 3.47
C THR A 31 0.21 14.36 2.78
N SER A 32 1.12 15.13 2.17
CA SER A 32 0.73 16.34 1.45
C SER A 32 0.00 16.08 0.14
N TYR A 33 0.35 15.01 -0.57
CA TYR A 33 -0.35 14.59 -1.79
C TYR A 33 -1.78 14.13 -1.46
N LEU A 34 -1.95 13.34 -0.40
CA LEU A 34 -3.26 12.93 0.11
C LEU A 34 -4.11 14.15 0.52
N LEU A 35 -3.52 15.10 1.25
CA LEU A 35 -4.22 16.34 1.60
C LEU A 35 -4.59 17.17 0.36
N ALA A 36 -3.72 17.25 -0.64
CA ALA A 36 -4.05 17.90 -1.91
C ALA A 36 -5.24 17.24 -2.59
N GLY A 37 -5.26 15.88 -2.60
CA GLY A 37 -6.37 15.10 -3.12
C GLY A 37 -7.68 15.33 -2.36
N LEU A 38 -7.63 15.29 -1.04
CA LEU A 38 -8.78 15.56 -0.18
C LEU A 38 -9.37 16.94 -0.45
N LEU A 39 -8.51 17.96 -0.61
CA LEU A 39 -8.95 19.32 -0.94
C LEU A 39 -9.55 19.41 -2.34
N LEU A 40 -8.95 18.75 -3.34
CA LEU A 40 -9.44 18.74 -4.73
C LEU A 40 -10.64 17.79 -4.91
N GLY A 41 -10.89 16.90 -3.95
CA GLY A 41 -11.93 15.89 -4.00
C GLY A 41 -13.35 16.46 -4.02
N PRO A 42 -14.33 15.61 -4.36
CA PRO A 42 -15.74 16.01 -4.49
C PRO A 42 -16.35 16.47 -3.17
N PHE A 43 -15.75 16.12 -2.04
CA PHE A 43 -16.26 16.45 -0.71
C PHE A 43 -15.80 17.83 -0.19
N PHE A 44 -14.82 18.48 -0.84
CA PHE A 44 -14.32 19.79 -0.45
C PHE A 44 -14.47 20.81 -1.59
N LEU A 45 -13.47 20.99 -2.46
CA LEU A 45 -13.55 21.99 -3.55
C LEU A 45 -14.57 21.61 -4.63
N GLY A 46 -14.82 20.32 -4.82
CA GLY A 46 -15.88 19.84 -5.72
C GLY A 46 -17.26 20.39 -5.36
N ARG A 47 -17.58 20.52 -4.07
CA ARG A 47 -18.83 21.13 -3.59
C ARG A 47 -18.94 22.64 -3.86
N LEU A 48 -17.82 23.33 -4.04
CA LEU A 48 -17.80 24.78 -4.32
C LEU A 48 -18.03 25.10 -5.79
N GLY A 49 -18.29 24.10 -6.65
CA GLY A 49 -18.56 24.28 -8.07
C GLY A 49 -17.33 24.66 -8.91
N LEU A 50 -16.12 24.63 -8.34
CA LEU A 50 -14.88 24.95 -9.05
C LEU A 50 -14.50 23.86 -10.07
N SER A 51 -15.12 22.68 -9.98
CA SER A 51 -15.00 21.60 -10.96
C SER A 51 -15.46 22.01 -12.37
N HIS A 52 -16.36 23.00 -12.52
CA HIS A 52 -16.74 23.54 -13.82
C HIS A 52 -15.56 24.25 -14.53
N PHE A 53 -14.59 24.74 -13.79
CA PHE A 53 -13.35 25.35 -14.31
C PHE A 53 -12.21 24.34 -14.41
N GLY A 54 -12.46 23.04 -14.19
CA GLY A 54 -11.44 21.99 -14.18
C GLY A 54 -10.56 22.01 -12.91
N ILE A 55 -10.96 22.74 -11.86
CA ILE A 55 -10.24 22.79 -10.59
C ILE A 55 -10.94 21.84 -9.61
N GLY A 56 -10.36 20.64 -9.45
CA GLY A 56 -10.89 19.60 -8.57
C GLY A 56 -11.88 18.63 -9.25
N PHE A 57 -12.23 17.58 -8.54
CA PHE A 57 -13.13 16.52 -8.98
C PHE A 57 -14.55 16.82 -8.48
N GLY A 58 -15.51 16.86 -9.40
CA GLY A 58 -16.91 17.16 -9.05
C GLY A 58 -17.66 15.99 -8.45
N THR A 59 -17.31 14.76 -8.84
CA THR A 59 -17.97 13.53 -8.41
C THR A 59 -16.95 12.41 -8.17
N LEU A 60 -17.33 11.41 -7.34
CA LEU A 60 -16.53 10.20 -7.18
C LEU A 60 -16.37 9.44 -8.50
N GLU A 61 -17.40 9.41 -9.35
CA GLU A 61 -17.34 8.76 -10.67
C GLU A 61 -16.20 9.33 -11.54
N GLN A 62 -15.90 10.64 -11.43
CA GLN A 62 -14.76 11.24 -12.13
C GLN A 62 -13.44 10.72 -11.58
N VAL A 63 -13.32 10.51 -10.27
CA VAL A 63 -12.13 9.95 -9.64
C VAL A 63 -11.99 8.48 -10.05
N ASP A 64 -13.07 7.70 -9.97
CA ASP A 64 -13.10 6.28 -10.35
C ASP A 64 -12.74 6.06 -11.81
N SER A 65 -13.11 6.99 -12.70
CA SER A 65 -12.72 6.91 -14.14
C SER A 65 -11.21 6.99 -14.35
N LEU A 66 -10.45 7.43 -13.34
CA LEU A 66 -8.99 7.51 -13.35
C LEU A 66 -8.32 6.34 -12.60
N SER A 67 -9.10 5.35 -12.16
CA SER A 67 -8.62 4.17 -11.40
C SER A 67 -7.51 3.40 -12.12
N ILE A 68 -7.49 3.44 -13.46
CA ILE A 68 -6.39 2.84 -14.23
C ILE A 68 -5.02 3.46 -13.89
N ILE A 69 -4.98 4.77 -13.59
CA ILE A 69 -3.74 5.44 -13.18
C ILE A 69 -3.30 4.93 -11.81
N THR A 70 -4.25 4.74 -10.90
CA THR A 70 -4.02 4.19 -9.56
C THR A 70 -3.47 2.76 -9.65
N GLN A 71 -4.06 1.91 -10.49
CA GLN A 71 -3.62 0.52 -10.69
C GLN A 71 -2.23 0.45 -11.32
N VAL A 72 -1.97 1.26 -12.33
CA VAL A 72 -0.64 1.35 -12.96
C VAL A 72 0.41 1.83 -11.95
N ALA A 73 0.08 2.83 -11.13
CA ALA A 73 0.97 3.31 -10.08
C ALA A 73 1.29 2.22 -9.05
N LEU A 74 0.27 1.49 -8.59
CA LEU A 74 0.45 0.33 -7.69
C LEU A 74 1.32 -0.74 -8.32
N GLY A 75 1.16 -1.04 -9.61
CA GLY A 75 2.00 -1.98 -10.34
C GLY A 75 3.48 -1.56 -10.34
N PHE A 76 3.78 -0.28 -10.59
CA PHE A 76 5.14 0.24 -10.52
C PHE A 76 5.70 0.20 -9.09
N ILE A 77 4.91 0.56 -8.09
CA ILE A 77 5.31 0.50 -6.69
C ILE A 77 5.65 -0.94 -6.30
N ALA A 78 4.79 -1.91 -6.65
CA ALA A 78 5.01 -3.33 -6.37
C ALA A 78 6.25 -3.87 -7.10
N PHE A 79 6.44 -3.52 -8.38
CA PHE A 79 7.62 -3.90 -9.15
C PHE A 79 8.92 -3.41 -8.48
N VAL A 80 8.93 -2.18 -7.98
CA VAL A 80 10.08 -1.62 -7.27
C VAL A 80 10.29 -2.27 -5.91
N ILE A 81 9.22 -2.59 -5.17
CA ILE A 81 9.32 -3.35 -3.91
C ILE A 81 9.93 -4.73 -4.18
N GLY A 82 9.60 -5.36 -5.31
CA GLY A 82 10.21 -6.62 -5.75
C GLY A 82 11.74 -6.59 -5.77
N ASN A 83 12.35 -5.42 -6.02
CA ASN A 83 13.81 -5.26 -5.99
C ASN A 83 14.43 -5.46 -4.58
N GLU A 84 13.66 -5.32 -3.52
CA GLU A 84 14.12 -5.58 -2.15
C GLU A 84 14.25 -7.09 -1.85
N PHE A 85 13.65 -7.96 -2.68
CA PHE A 85 13.74 -9.43 -2.59
C PHE A 85 14.94 -10.01 -3.33
N ARG A 86 16.10 -9.38 -3.16
CA ARG A 86 17.36 -9.93 -3.66
C ARG A 86 17.74 -11.18 -2.86
N LEU A 87 18.23 -12.22 -3.53
CA LEU A 87 18.64 -13.46 -2.89
C LEU A 87 19.62 -13.22 -1.74
N SER A 88 20.56 -12.29 -1.89
CA SER A 88 21.50 -11.91 -0.83
C SER A 88 20.82 -11.32 0.41
N ALA A 89 19.75 -10.56 0.25
CA ALA A 89 18.96 -10.02 1.36
C ALA A 89 18.09 -11.12 2.00
N LEU A 90 17.48 -11.97 1.18
CA LEU A 90 16.67 -13.10 1.65
C LEU A 90 17.48 -14.12 2.45
N GLU A 91 18.72 -14.43 2.05
CA GLU A 91 19.61 -15.33 2.80
C GLU A 91 19.89 -14.80 4.22
N SER A 92 20.00 -13.49 4.38
CA SER A 92 20.33 -12.88 5.67
C SER A 92 19.13 -12.64 6.58
N MET A 93 17.95 -12.28 6.03
CA MET A 93 16.79 -11.81 6.81
C MET A 93 15.45 -12.46 6.44
N GLY A 94 15.40 -13.30 5.39
CA GLY A 94 14.14 -13.83 4.85
C GLY A 94 13.32 -14.63 5.85
N ARG A 95 13.96 -15.46 6.69
CA ARG A 95 13.28 -16.22 7.74
C ARG A 95 12.66 -15.31 8.79
N GLN A 96 13.35 -14.22 9.15
CA GLN A 96 12.83 -13.24 10.07
C GLN A 96 11.63 -12.50 9.46
N ALA A 97 11.75 -12.08 8.20
CA ALA A 97 10.68 -11.37 7.48
C ALA A 97 9.40 -12.20 7.37
N ILE A 98 9.51 -13.48 6.98
CA ILE A 98 8.37 -14.39 6.88
C ILE A 98 7.71 -14.61 8.24
N THR A 99 8.52 -14.92 9.27
CA THR A 99 7.97 -15.18 10.61
C THR A 99 7.32 -13.93 11.19
N VAL A 100 7.96 -12.78 11.05
CA VAL A 100 7.43 -11.50 11.55
C VAL A 100 6.17 -11.10 10.77
N GLY A 101 6.18 -11.20 9.42
CA GLY A 101 5.03 -10.88 8.57
C GLY A 101 3.81 -11.71 8.95
N ILE A 102 3.95 -13.03 9.04
CA ILE A 102 2.82 -13.92 9.41
C ILE A 102 2.33 -13.64 10.83
N LEU A 103 3.23 -13.65 11.82
CA LEU A 103 2.81 -13.55 13.23
C LEU A 103 2.18 -12.20 13.54
N GLN A 104 2.72 -11.08 13.01
CA GLN A 104 2.13 -9.77 13.28
C GLN A 104 0.76 -9.61 12.61
N ALA A 105 0.57 -10.17 11.40
CA ALA A 105 -0.72 -10.14 10.70
C ALA A 105 -1.77 -10.95 11.48
N VAL A 106 -1.46 -12.19 11.86
CA VAL A 106 -2.35 -13.06 12.64
C VAL A 106 -2.68 -12.45 14.01
N MET A 107 -1.69 -11.87 14.71
CA MET A 107 -1.96 -11.19 15.98
C MET A 107 -2.84 -9.97 15.81
N THR A 108 -2.66 -9.21 14.75
CA THR A 108 -3.49 -8.03 14.46
C THR A 108 -4.93 -8.46 14.20
N THR A 109 -5.16 -9.45 13.34
CA THR A 109 -6.48 -10.02 13.09
C THR A 109 -7.13 -10.51 14.38
N ALA A 110 -6.43 -11.34 15.15
CA ALA A 110 -6.97 -11.91 16.39
C ALA A 110 -7.35 -10.85 17.44
N LEU A 111 -6.56 -9.77 17.57
CA LEU A 111 -6.88 -8.70 18.52
C LEU A 111 -8.06 -7.85 18.07
N VAL A 112 -8.18 -7.56 16.79
CA VAL A 112 -9.31 -6.81 16.25
C VAL A 112 -10.57 -7.66 16.30
N ASP A 113 -10.49 -8.95 15.91
CA ASP A 113 -11.60 -9.92 16.05
C ASP A 113 -12.08 -9.96 17.49
N ALA A 114 -11.18 -10.17 18.45
CA ALA A 114 -11.54 -10.24 19.87
C ALA A 114 -12.27 -8.97 20.32
N ALA A 115 -11.79 -7.79 19.93
CA ALA A 115 -12.41 -6.52 20.32
C ALA A 115 -13.79 -6.33 19.70
N LEU A 116 -13.92 -6.60 18.39
CA LEU A 116 -15.19 -6.40 17.68
C LEU A 116 -16.22 -7.49 18.00
N VAL A 117 -15.80 -8.73 18.23
CA VAL A 117 -16.67 -9.82 18.73
C VAL A 117 -17.17 -9.50 20.13
N VAL A 118 -16.34 -8.99 21.03
CA VAL A 118 -16.79 -8.51 22.36
C VAL A 118 -17.80 -7.37 22.19
N LEU A 119 -17.55 -6.43 21.26
CA LEU A 119 -18.50 -5.36 20.97
C LEU A 119 -19.84 -5.92 20.46
N HIS A 120 -19.82 -6.92 19.59
CA HIS A 120 -21.03 -7.62 19.12
C HIS A 120 -21.81 -8.24 20.29
N PHE A 121 -21.16 -8.93 21.23
CA PHE A 121 -21.86 -9.51 22.38
C PHE A 121 -22.46 -8.47 23.34
N ILE A 122 -21.85 -7.28 23.44
CA ILE A 122 -22.40 -6.18 24.26
C ILE A 122 -23.52 -5.46 23.54
N ARG A 123 -23.37 -5.24 22.23
CA ARG A 123 -24.32 -4.47 21.40
C ARG A 123 -24.47 -5.14 20.01
N PRO A 124 -25.26 -6.24 19.94
CA PRO A 124 -25.45 -6.97 18.69
C PRO A 124 -26.17 -6.16 17.60
N ASP A 125 -26.83 -5.09 18.00
CA ASP A 125 -27.50 -4.12 17.13
C ASP A 125 -26.55 -3.20 16.36
N ILE A 126 -25.28 -3.11 16.76
CA ILE A 126 -24.29 -2.17 16.16
C ILE A 126 -23.45 -2.84 15.08
N ILE A 127 -23.05 -4.07 15.28
CA ILE A 127 -22.17 -4.82 14.37
C ILE A 127 -22.54 -6.30 14.37
N SER A 128 -22.64 -6.91 13.19
CA SER A 128 -22.84 -8.36 13.07
C SER A 128 -21.57 -9.15 13.38
N MET A 129 -21.70 -10.44 13.71
CA MET A 129 -20.57 -11.34 13.90
C MET A 129 -19.76 -11.47 12.60
N ALA A 130 -20.44 -11.57 11.45
CA ALA A 130 -19.82 -11.65 10.14
C ALA A 130 -18.94 -10.41 9.85
N SER A 131 -19.49 -9.21 10.07
CA SER A 131 -18.76 -7.95 9.91
C SER A 131 -17.58 -7.81 10.87
N ALA A 132 -17.72 -8.27 12.12
CA ALA A 132 -16.65 -8.23 13.11
C ALA A 132 -15.42 -9.05 12.66
N ILE A 133 -15.64 -10.31 12.24
CA ILE A 133 -14.57 -11.21 11.77
C ILE A 133 -13.95 -10.70 10.46
N THR A 134 -14.75 -10.17 9.55
CA THR A 134 -14.25 -9.62 8.29
C THR A 134 -13.37 -8.39 8.51
N LEU A 135 -13.79 -7.46 9.40
CA LEU A 135 -12.97 -6.29 9.77
C LEU A 135 -11.64 -6.69 10.40
N GLY A 136 -11.62 -7.74 11.24
CA GLY A 136 -10.38 -8.21 11.82
C GLY A 136 -9.38 -8.72 10.79
N ALA A 137 -9.83 -9.42 9.77
CA ALA A 137 -8.96 -9.85 8.67
C ALA A 137 -8.46 -8.67 7.83
N ILE A 138 -9.33 -7.69 7.50
CA ILE A 138 -8.93 -6.47 6.79
C ILE A 138 -7.87 -5.68 7.58
N ALA A 139 -7.90 -5.77 8.92
CA ALA A 139 -6.92 -5.10 9.78
C ALA A 139 -5.48 -5.61 9.59
N ALA A 140 -5.28 -6.81 9.06
CA ALA A 140 -3.94 -7.32 8.74
C ALA A 140 -3.22 -6.52 7.65
N ALA A 141 -3.95 -5.96 6.68
CA ALA A 141 -3.37 -5.29 5.52
C ALA A 141 -2.54 -4.05 5.91
N THR A 142 -1.40 -3.87 5.24
CA THR A 142 -0.50 -2.72 5.38
C THR A 142 -0.35 -2.03 4.01
N ALA A 143 -0.21 -0.70 3.99
CA ALA A 143 -0.03 0.05 2.75
C ALA A 143 1.44 0.07 2.31
N PRO A 144 1.85 -0.68 1.27
CA PRO A 144 3.23 -0.70 0.81
C PRO A 144 3.67 0.63 0.19
N ALA A 145 2.76 1.28 -0.55
CA ALA A 145 3.05 2.52 -1.26
C ALA A 145 3.47 3.67 -0.34
N ALA A 146 2.69 3.92 0.72
CA ALA A 146 2.98 5.00 1.67
C ALA A 146 4.31 4.78 2.39
N THR A 147 4.58 3.56 2.83
CA THR A 147 5.82 3.17 3.52
C THR A 147 7.03 3.32 2.61
N LEU A 148 6.97 2.78 1.38
CA LEU A 148 8.05 2.88 0.40
C LEU A 148 8.38 4.33 0.05
N MET A 149 7.36 5.18 -0.14
CA MET A 149 7.58 6.58 -0.45
C MET A 149 8.27 7.34 0.68
N VAL A 150 7.96 7.04 1.95
CA VAL A 150 8.67 7.61 3.10
C VAL A 150 10.14 7.15 3.12
N VAL A 151 10.38 5.84 2.95
CA VAL A 151 11.74 5.28 2.87
C VAL A 151 12.56 5.98 1.79
N LYS A 152 12.02 6.12 0.59
CA LYS A 152 12.69 6.79 -0.55
C LYS A 152 12.87 8.28 -0.33
N GLN A 153 11.85 8.99 0.15
CA GLN A 153 11.93 10.44 0.37
C GLN A 153 13.03 10.81 1.35
N TYR A 154 13.18 10.02 2.42
CA TYR A 154 14.16 10.28 3.48
C TYR A 154 15.45 9.48 3.32
N LYS A 155 15.55 8.67 2.25
CA LYS A 155 16.70 7.77 1.99
C LYS A 155 17.02 6.92 3.21
N ALA A 156 15.99 6.37 3.84
CA ALA A 156 16.16 5.48 4.96
C ALA A 156 16.89 4.21 4.49
N ASP A 157 17.93 3.82 5.21
CA ASP A 157 18.67 2.58 4.98
C ASP A 157 19.12 2.01 6.32
N GLY A 158 18.86 0.73 6.51
CA GLY A 158 19.22 0.02 7.71
C GLY A 158 18.47 -1.30 7.87
N PRO A 159 18.78 -2.06 8.94
CA PRO A 159 18.15 -3.36 9.17
C PRO A 159 16.63 -3.28 9.34
N LEU A 160 16.12 -2.23 10.01
CA LEU A 160 14.68 -2.01 10.19
C LEU A 160 14.02 -1.72 8.85
N THR A 161 14.59 -0.82 8.03
CA THR A 161 14.05 -0.47 6.71
C THR A 161 13.98 -1.68 5.79
N ARG A 162 15.04 -2.49 5.73
CA ARG A 162 15.07 -3.70 4.88
C ARG A 162 14.05 -4.73 5.34
N LEU A 163 13.97 -5.00 6.65
CA LEU A 163 12.97 -5.92 7.18
C LEU A 163 11.54 -5.40 6.96
N LEU A 164 11.31 -4.09 7.15
CA LEU A 164 10.03 -3.44 6.91
C LEU A 164 9.52 -3.66 5.50
N LEU A 165 10.35 -3.40 4.48
CA LEU A 165 9.94 -3.56 3.07
C LEU A 165 9.61 -5.02 2.73
N MET A 166 10.39 -5.98 3.26
CA MET A 166 10.09 -7.40 3.09
C MET A 166 8.79 -7.82 3.81
N VAL A 167 8.58 -7.35 5.06
CA VAL A 167 7.36 -7.66 5.82
C VAL A 167 6.13 -7.10 5.14
N VAL A 168 6.17 -5.84 4.69
CA VAL A 168 5.05 -5.19 4.00
C VAL A 168 4.64 -5.97 2.73
N ALA A 169 5.60 -6.48 1.97
CA ALA A 169 5.29 -7.27 0.78
C ALA A 169 4.73 -8.67 1.10
N ILE A 170 5.17 -9.28 2.22
CA ILE A 170 4.60 -10.55 2.70
C ILE A 170 3.18 -10.35 3.26
N ASP A 171 2.92 -9.19 3.87
CA ASP A 171 1.61 -8.83 4.42
C ASP A 171 0.48 -8.91 3.40
N ASP A 172 0.74 -8.57 2.13
CA ASP A 172 -0.27 -8.65 1.08
C ASP A 172 -0.74 -10.09 0.85
N ALA A 173 0.18 -11.04 0.77
CA ALA A 173 -0.16 -12.46 0.60
C ALA A 173 -0.84 -13.03 1.87
N VAL A 174 -0.31 -12.71 3.05
CA VAL A 174 -0.88 -13.17 4.33
C VAL A 174 -2.25 -12.54 4.55
N GLY A 175 -2.40 -11.25 4.27
CA GLY A 175 -3.66 -10.52 4.37
C GLY A 175 -4.75 -11.10 3.47
N LEU A 176 -4.41 -11.46 2.23
CA LEU A 176 -5.33 -12.11 1.30
C LEU A 176 -5.84 -13.46 1.85
N VAL A 177 -4.95 -14.31 2.36
CA VAL A 177 -5.33 -15.61 2.96
C VAL A 177 -6.22 -15.40 4.19
N LEU A 178 -5.85 -14.50 5.09
CA LEU A 178 -6.64 -14.21 6.29
C LEU A 178 -8.01 -13.64 5.93
N PHE A 179 -8.08 -12.74 4.96
CA PHE A 179 -9.34 -12.15 4.50
C PHE A 179 -10.24 -13.21 3.87
N SER A 180 -9.75 -14.00 2.93
CA SER A 180 -10.56 -15.03 2.26
C SER A 180 -11.08 -16.07 3.24
N ALA A 181 -10.26 -16.51 4.21
CA ALA A 181 -10.69 -17.41 5.27
C ALA A 181 -11.78 -16.79 6.15
N SER A 182 -11.58 -15.57 6.61
CA SER A 182 -12.52 -14.86 7.50
C SER A 182 -13.80 -14.47 6.77
N PHE A 183 -13.71 -14.00 5.53
CA PHE A 183 -14.87 -13.62 4.71
C PHE A 183 -15.69 -14.84 4.32
N GLY A 184 -15.06 -15.97 4.01
CA GLY A 184 -15.75 -17.23 3.78
C GLY A 184 -16.49 -17.73 5.03
N ILE A 185 -15.90 -17.59 6.23
CA ILE A 185 -16.59 -17.89 7.50
C ILE A 185 -17.77 -16.90 7.72
N ALA A 186 -17.57 -15.62 7.44
CA ALA A 186 -18.61 -14.60 7.54
C ALA A 186 -19.81 -14.92 6.64
N ASN A 187 -19.56 -15.26 5.37
CA ASN A 187 -20.60 -15.68 4.43
C ASN A 187 -21.32 -16.96 4.89
N ALA A 188 -20.57 -17.92 5.45
CA ALA A 188 -21.15 -19.16 5.98
C ALA A 188 -22.09 -18.88 7.17
N LEU A 189 -21.75 -17.90 8.02
CA LEU A 189 -22.61 -17.47 9.14
C LEU A 189 -23.91 -16.81 8.65
N GLU A 190 -23.87 -16.05 7.56
CA GLU A 190 -25.05 -15.39 7.01
C GLU A 190 -25.92 -16.32 6.15
N GLN A 191 -25.30 -17.15 5.30
CA GLN A 191 -25.99 -17.99 4.33
C GLN A 191 -26.28 -19.42 4.85
N GLY A 192 -25.63 -19.82 5.95
CA GLY A 192 -25.74 -21.15 6.52
C GLY A 192 -25.09 -22.25 5.67
N ARG A 193 -24.18 -21.89 4.77
CA ARG A 193 -23.43 -22.82 3.90
C ARG A 193 -21.95 -22.52 3.98
N ILE A 194 -21.13 -23.56 4.15
CA ILE A 194 -19.66 -23.47 4.16
C ILE A 194 -19.16 -23.91 2.79
N ASP A 195 -18.53 -23.00 2.04
CA ASP A 195 -17.78 -23.33 0.83
C ASP A 195 -16.27 -23.42 1.14
N ALA A 196 -15.81 -24.65 1.40
CA ALA A 196 -14.41 -24.89 1.72
C ALA A 196 -13.46 -24.59 0.54
N ILE A 197 -13.96 -24.55 -0.70
CA ILE A 197 -13.17 -24.25 -1.89
C ILE A 197 -12.82 -22.76 -1.89
N SER A 198 -13.81 -21.89 -1.79
CA SER A 198 -13.59 -20.42 -1.76
C SER A 198 -12.76 -20.00 -0.55
N ILE A 199 -12.90 -20.67 0.60
CA ILE A 199 -12.16 -20.30 1.81
C ILE A 199 -10.68 -20.71 1.76
N LEU A 200 -10.37 -21.89 1.23
CA LEU A 200 -9.01 -22.47 1.35
C LEU A 200 -8.27 -22.62 0.02
N VAL A 201 -8.97 -22.90 -1.07
CA VAL A 201 -8.34 -23.22 -2.35
C VAL A 201 -8.11 -21.99 -3.20
N GLU A 202 -9.12 -21.12 -3.36
CA GLU A 202 -9.04 -19.94 -4.22
C GLU A 202 -7.88 -19.00 -3.84
N PRO A 203 -7.65 -18.62 -2.54
CA PRO A 203 -6.52 -17.75 -2.19
C PRO A 203 -5.16 -18.38 -2.48
N VAL A 204 -5.04 -19.68 -2.27
CA VAL A 204 -3.77 -20.40 -2.56
C VAL A 204 -3.52 -20.44 -4.06
N VAL A 205 -4.56 -20.69 -4.86
CA VAL A 205 -4.48 -20.70 -6.32
C VAL A 205 -4.13 -19.28 -6.84
N GLU A 206 -4.78 -18.24 -6.33
CA GLU A 206 -4.50 -16.86 -6.67
C GLU A 206 -3.03 -16.48 -6.39
N ILE A 207 -2.52 -16.83 -5.21
CA ILE A 207 -1.12 -16.57 -4.84
C ILE A 207 -0.17 -17.32 -5.78
N VAL A 208 -0.39 -18.63 -5.99
CA VAL A 208 0.49 -19.46 -6.83
C VAL A 208 0.49 -18.97 -8.28
N PHE A 209 -0.68 -18.64 -8.82
CA PHE A 209 -0.79 -18.15 -10.20
C PHE A 209 -0.19 -16.75 -10.34
N SER A 210 -0.39 -15.87 -9.37
CA SER A 210 0.22 -14.53 -9.35
C SER A 210 1.74 -14.59 -9.32
N LEU A 211 2.31 -15.41 -8.45
CA LEU A 211 3.76 -15.61 -8.38
C LEU A 211 4.30 -16.27 -9.66
N GLY A 212 3.58 -17.25 -10.21
CA GLY A 212 3.94 -17.92 -11.47
C GLY A 212 3.94 -16.95 -12.66
N LEU A 213 2.88 -16.17 -12.81
CA LEU A 213 2.76 -15.16 -13.88
C LEU A 213 3.85 -14.08 -13.75
N GLY A 214 4.06 -13.58 -12.53
CA GLY A 214 5.09 -12.58 -12.25
C GLY A 214 6.50 -13.11 -12.53
N ALA A 215 6.78 -14.36 -12.15
CA ALA A 215 8.07 -15.00 -12.44
C ALA A 215 8.30 -15.16 -13.95
N ALA A 216 7.30 -15.61 -14.69
CA ALA A 216 7.38 -15.74 -16.15
C ALA A 216 7.61 -14.38 -16.81
N ALA A 217 6.90 -13.34 -16.37
CA ALA A 217 7.04 -11.98 -16.88
C ALA A 217 8.44 -11.40 -16.57
N GLY A 218 8.96 -11.55 -15.34
CA GLY A 218 10.29 -11.10 -14.97
C GLY A 218 11.41 -11.79 -15.74
N PHE A 219 11.27 -13.11 -15.97
CA PHE A 219 12.18 -13.86 -16.82
C PHE A 219 12.11 -13.38 -18.28
N ALA A 220 10.91 -13.21 -18.84
CA ALA A 220 10.72 -12.71 -20.20
C ALA A 220 11.30 -11.30 -20.38
N LEU A 221 11.09 -10.42 -19.40
CA LEU A 221 11.67 -9.07 -19.38
C LEU A 221 13.20 -9.15 -19.49
N ASN A 222 13.85 -9.96 -18.66
CA ASN A 222 15.30 -10.13 -18.71
C ASN A 222 15.79 -10.67 -20.06
N GLN A 223 15.12 -11.66 -20.65
CA GLN A 223 15.49 -12.22 -21.95
C GLN A 223 15.38 -11.18 -23.08
N LEU A 224 14.32 -10.37 -23.07
CA LEU A 224 14.14 -9.32 -24.09
C LEU A 224 15.11 -8.15 -23.90
N GLU A 225 15.51 -7.86 -22.67
CA GLU A 225 16.42 -6.77 -22.37
C GLU A 225 17.80 -6.95 -23.02
N ILE A 226 18.26 -8.20 -23.17
CA ILE A 226 19.54 -8.54 -23.77
C ILE A 226 19.65 -7.99 -25.22
N TYR A 227 18.52 -7.89 -25.94
CA TYR A 227 18.51 -7.38 -27.31
C TYR A 227 18.61 -5.85 -27.39
N PHE A 228 18.45 -5.13 -26.28
CA PHE A 228 18.47 -3.67 -26.27
C PHE A 228 19.69 -3.11 -25.56
N HIS A 229 20.56 -2.42 -26.28
CA HIS A 229 21.78 -1.80 -25.73
C HIS A 229 21.55 -0.36 -25.23
N SER A 230 20.48 0.29 -25.71
CA SER A 230 20.16 1.66 -25.32
C SER A 230 19.43 1.71 -23.98
N ARG A 231 19.94 2.50 -23.04
CA ARG A 231 19.36 2.72 -21.71
C ARG A 231 17.90 3.17 -21.75
N SER A 232 17.54 4.04 -22.73
CA SER A 232 16.15 4.49 -22.92
C SER A 232 15.23 3.36 -23.40
N LYS A 233 15.71 2.51 -24.33
CA LYS A 233 14.93 1.37 -24.83
C LYS A 233 14.68 0.34 -23.73
N ARG A 234 15.68 0.06 -22.91
CA ARG A 234 15.57 -0.86 -21.77
C ARG A 234 14.55 -0.35 -20.74
N MET A 235 14.60 0.96 -20.40
CA MET A 235 13.60 1.58 -19.53
C MET A 235 12.19 1.48 -20.13
N SER A 236 12.02 1.77 -21.44
CA SER A 236 10.72 1.64 -22.10
C SER A 236 10.22 0.21 -22.10
N LEU A 237 11.10 -0.79 -22.21
CA LEU A 237 10.75 -2.20 -22.11
C LEU A 237 10.26 -2.55 -20.69
N SER A 238 10.97 -2.09 -19.65
CA SER A 238 10.52 -2.29 -18.26
C SER A 238 9.16 -1.67 -18.00
N VAL A 239 8.92 -0.44 -18.49
CA VAL A 239 7.61 0.21 -18.42
C VAL A 239 6.53 -0.62 -19.13
N ALA A 240 6.81 -1.11 -20.35
CA ALA A 240 5.87 -1.94 -21.10
C ALA A 240 5.54 -3.25 -20.36
N PHE A 241 6.51 -3.89 -19.71
CA PHE A 241 6.28 -5.11 -18.93
C PHE A 241 5.46 -4.86 -17.68
N VAL A 242 5.69 -3.75 -16.96
CA VAL A 242 4.84 -3.39 -15.82
C VAL A 242 3.39 -3.14 -16.28
N LEU A 243 3.18 -2.40 -17.38
CA LEU A 243 1.84 -2.21 -17.95
C LEU A 243 1.20 -3.53 -18.37
N LEU A 244 1.98 -4.44 -18.98
CA LEU A 244 1.52 -5.76 -19.38
C LEU A 244 1.09 -6.60 -18.16
N THR A 245 1.90 -6.63 -17.12
CA THR A 245 1.61 -7.39 -15.90
C THR A 245 0.41 -6.81 -15.15
N VAL A 246 0.25 -5.48 -15.10
CA VAL A 246 -0.96 -4.84 -14.59
C VAL A 246 -2.19 -5.27 -15.41
N GLY A 247 -2.12 -5.22 -16.74
CA GLY A 247 -3.23 -5.63 -17.59
C GLY A 247 -3.58 -7.12 -17.44
N LEU A 248 -2.56 -8.00 -17.36
CA LEU A 248 -2.78 -9.43 -17.17
C LEU A 248 -3.34 -9.76 -15.78
N SER A 249 -2.97 -9.01 -14.75
CA SER A 249 -3.52 -9.23 -13.41
C SER A 249 -5.01 -8.88 -13.27
N MET A 250 -5.57 -8.13 -14.22
CA MET A 250 -7.01 -7.83 -14.26
C MET A 250 -7.85 -8.94 -14.91
N VAL A 251 -7.20 -9.97 -15.44
CA VAL A 251 -7.90 -11.10 -16.06
C VAL A 251 -8.36 -12.07 -14.98
N THR A 252 -9.65 -12.39 -14.99
CA THR A 252 -10.26 -13.42 -14.16
C THR A 252 -10.77 -14.57 -15.04
N PHE A 253 -10.71 -15.78 -14.54
CA PHE A 253 -11.18 -16.97 -15.24
C PHE A 253 -11.59 -18.06 -14.26
N ASP A 254 -12.46 -18.99 -14.68
CA ASP A 254 -12.95 -20.07 -13.84
C ASP A 254 -12.33 -21.39 -14.25
N ILE A 255 -11.85 -22.15 -13.27
CA ILE A 255 -11.39 -23.55 -13.46
C ILE A 255 -12.35 -24.48 -12.72
N GLY A 256 -13.41 -24.92 -13.40
CA GLY A 256 -14.47 -25.69 -12.77
C GLY A 256 -15.23 -24.89 -11.72
N PRO A 257 -15.25 -25.30 -10.45
CA PRO A 257 -15.91 -24.56 -9.39
C PRO A 257 -15.03 -23.46 -8.75
N ILE A 258 -13.76 -23.33 -9.18
CA ILE A 258 -12.78 -22.41 -8.57
C ILE A 258 -12.75 -21.12 -9.39
N HIS A 259 -13.03 -20.00 -8.74
CA HIS A 259 -12.83 -18.69 -9.33
C HIS A 259 -11.36 -18.31 -9.20
N CYS A 260 -10.71 -18.00 -10.34
CA CYS A 260 -9.28 -17.69 -10.40
C CYS A 260 -9.08 -16.24 -10.82
N GLY A 261 -8.34 -15.52 -10.01
CA GLY A 261 -7.85 -14.18 -10.28
C GLY A 261 -6.33 -14.09 -10.12
N PHE A 262 -5.82 -12.89 -10.25
CA PHE A 262 -4.43 -12.56 -9.99
C PHE A 262 -4.34 -11.34 -9.07
N SER A 263 -3.51 -11.41 -8.05
CA SER A 263 -3.16 -10.24 -7.25
C SER A 263 -2.19 -9.34 -8.03
N LEU A 264 -2.61 -8.14 -8.37
CA LEU A 264 -1.79 -7.14 -9.08
C LEU A 264 -0.45 -6.91 -8.37
N LEU A 265 -0.51 -6.77 -7.04
CA LEU A 265 0.69 -6.51 -6.23
C LEU A 265 1.67 -7.69 -6.29
N LEU A 266 1.18 -8.93 -6.11
CA LEU A 266 2.03 -10.13 -6.15
C LEU A 266 2.63 -10.37 -7.53
N VAL A 267 1.87 -10.18 -8.62
CA VAL A 267 2.37 -10.32 -10.01
C VAL A 267 3.49 -9.33 -10.27
N CYS A 268 3.25 -8.04 -10.03
CA CYS A 268 4.22 -6.99 -10.31
C CYS A 268 5.45 -7.09 -9.39
N MET A 269 5.26 -7.42 -8.11
CA MET A 269 6.33 -7.63 -7.15
C MET A 269 7.22 -8.82 -7.56
N MET A 270 6.62 -9.96 -7.92
CA MET A 270 7.38 -11.13 -8.36
C MET A 270 8.12 -10.87 -9.68
N THR A 271 7.52 -10.09 -10.59
CA THR A 271 8.20 -9.64 -11.81
C THR A 271 9.47 -8.86 -11.48
N GLY A 272 9.39 -7.91 -10.53
CA GLY A 272 10.54 -7.16 -10.03
C GLY A 272 11.57 -8.03 -9.33
N THR A 273 11.10 -8.97 -8.48
CA THR A 273 11.95 -9.92 -7.75
C THR A 273 12.78 -10.80 -8.70
N VAL A 274 12.14 -11.41 -9.69
CA VAL A 274 12.87 -12.25 -10.66
C VAL A 274 13.82 -11.39 -11.48
N PHE A 275 13.35 -10.25 -11.99
CA PHE A 275 14.17 -9.36 -12.79
C PHE A 275 15.43 -8.88 -12.05
N CYS A 276 15.32 -8.45 -10.79
CA CYS A 276 16.47 -7.95 -10.03
C CYS A 276 17.51 -9.03 -9.69
N ASN A 277 17.10 -10.30 -9.63
CA ASN A 277 17.99 -11.41 -9.31
C ASN A 277 18.71 -12.01 -10.53
N ILE A 278 18.16 -11.84 -11.74
CA ILE A 278 18.75 -12.41 -12.96
C ILE A 278 19.36 -11.36 -13.90
N CYS A 279 18.98 -10.06 -13.77
CA CYS A 279 19.48 -8.99 -14.62
C CYS A 279 20.65 -8.24 -13.94
N PRO A 280 21.88 -8.26 -14.50
CA PRO A 280 23.02 -7.60 -13.89
C PRO A 280 22.92 -6.07 -13.82
N THR A 281 22.09 -5.46 -14.67
CA THR A 281 21.93 -4.00 -14.77
C THR A 281 20.64 -3.51 -14.11
N SER A 282 19.98 -4.37 -13.32
CA SER A 282 18.70 -4.06 -12.68
C SER A 282 18.76 -2.79 -11.81
N ASP A 283 19.83 -2.56 -11.06
CA ASP A 283 19.98 -1.38 -10.19
C ASP A 283 19.88 -0.07 -10.96
N GLU A 284 20.63 0.05 -12.06
CA GLU A 284 20.63 1.26 -12.89
C GLU A 284 19.23 1.51 -13.50
N LEU A 285 18.55 0.43 -13.90
CA LEU A 285 17.20 0.51 -14.47
C LEU A 285 16.16 0.89 -13.43
N MET A 286 16.22 0.31 -12.24
CA MET A 286 15.33 0.65 -11.13
C MET A 286 15.44 2.11 -10.72
N ASP A 287 16.67 2.64 -10.60
CA ASP A 287 16.91 4.06 -10.29
C ASP A 287 16.33 5.02 -11.34
N ARG A 288 16.34 4.61 -12.61
CA ARG A 288 15.78 5.39 -13.71
C ARG A 288 14.26 5.33 -13.74
N LEU A 289 13.73 4.12 -13.56
CA LEU A 289 12.29 3.86 -13.48
C LEU A 289 11.66 4.68 -12.35
N ASP A 290 12.27 4.71 -11.19
CA ASP A 290 11.85 5.49 -10.03
C ASP A 290 11.68 6.98 -10.34
N ARG A 291 12.62 7.55 -11.08
CA ARG A 291 12.54 8.96 -11.51
C ARG A 291 11.43 9.20 -12.51
N TRP A 292 11.20 8.26 -13.42
CA TRP A 292 10.17 8.36 -14.43
C TRP A 292 8.77 8.19 -13.85
N VAL A 293 8.59 7.29 -12.88
CA VAL A 293 7.29 6.99 -12.25
C VAL A 293 6.87 8.08 -11.25
N SER A 294 7.76 8.98 -10.85
CA SER A 294 7.46 10.02 -9.85
C SER A 294 6.15 10.80 -10.09
N PRO A 295 5.80 11.27 -11.31
CA PRO A 295 4.51 11.93 -11.56
C PRO A 295 3.31 11.00 -11.37
N VAL A 296 3.44 9.72 -11.73
CA VAL A 296 2.40 8.71 -11.58
C VAL A 296 2.13 8.45 -10.10
N ASN A 297 3.19 8.36 -9.28
CA ASN A 297 3.07 8.23 -7.83
C ASN A 297 2.39 9.43 -7.18
N ILE A 298 2.68 10.67 -7.64
CA ILE A 298 1.99 11.88 -7.15
C ILE A 298 0.49 11.78 -7.45
N LEU A 299 0.13 11.43 -8.70
CA LEU A 299 -1.27 11.25 -9.08
C LEU A 299 -1.96 10.17 -8.25
N PHE A 300 -1.28 9.03 -8.02
CA PHE A 300 -1.80 7.96 -7.17
C PHE A 300 -2.25 8.48 -5.80
N PHE A 301 -1.38 9.17 -5.08
CA PHE A 301 -1.72 9.68 -3.75
C PHE A 301 -2.73 10.83 -3.77
N VAL A 302 -2.72 11.68 -4.80
CA VAL A 302 -3.73 12.73 -4.95
C VAL A 302 -5.10 12.11 -5.26
N LEU A 303 -5.18 11.12 -6.13
CA LEU A 303 -6.44 10.41 -6.42
C LEU A 303 -6.94 9.65 -5.20
N SER A 304 -6.07 8.91 -4.51
CA SER A 304 -6.42 8.24 -3.25
C SER A 304 -6.97 9.22 -2.20
N GLY A 305 -6.36 10.42 -2.10
CA GLY A 305 -6.87 11.47 -1.22
C GLY A 305 -8.23 12.03 -1.66
N ALA A 306 -8.50 12.08 -2.98
CA ALA A 306 -9.78 12.56 -3.52
C ALA A 306 -10.93 11.55 -3.33
N GLU A 307 -10.62 10.26 -3.19
CA GLU A 307 -11.59 9.20 -2.88
C GLU A 307 -12.07 9.23 -1.43
N LEU A 308 -11.36 9.92 -0.52
CA LEU A 308 -11.69 9.95 0.90
C LEU A 308 -12.99 10.72 1.17
N ASP A 309 -14.02 10.00 1.62
CA ASP A 309 -15.34 10.58 1.93
C ASP A 309 -15.40 11.13 3.37
N LEU A 310 -15.40 12.44 3.50
CA LEU A 310 -15.54 13.11 4.79
C LEU A 310 -16.95 12.98 5.42
N ASN A 311 -17.97 12.59 4.66
CA ASN A 311 -19.30 12.42 5.21
C ASN A 311 -19.38 11.25 6.21
N ILE A 312 -18.44 10.30 6.10
CA ILE A 312 -18.30 9.17 7.03
C ILE A 312 -18.13 9.66 8.49
N LEU A 313 -17.49 10.82 8.67
CA LEU A 313 -17.31 11.43 9.99
C LEU A 313 -18.63 11.91 10.64
N SER A 314 -19.73 11.90 9.90
CA SER A 314 -21.05 12.30 10.43
C SER A 314 -21.83 11.14 11.05
N ASP A 315 -21.39 9.89 10.87
CA ASP A 315 -22.03 8.70 11.43
C ASP A 315 -21.37 8.30 12.77
N PRO A 316 -22.07 8.47 13.92
CA PRO A 316 -21.50 8.16 15.23
C PRO A 316 -21.21 6.66 15.43
N LEU A 317 -21.93 5.74 14.75
CA LEU A 317 -21.70 4.31 14.87
C LEU A 317 -20.42 3.92 14.12
N VAL A 318 -20.24 4.44 12.92
CA VAL A 318 -18.99 4.25 12.14
C VAL A 318 -17.80 4.80 12.91
N LEU A 319 -17.93 5.98 13.53
CA LEU A 319 -16.88 6.55 14.36
C LEU A 319 -16.55 5.68 15.57
N LEU A 320 -17.55 5.16 16.27
CA LEU A 320 -17.33 4.29 17.43
C LEU A 320 -16.59 3.01 17.04
N ILE A 321 -17.09 2.27 16.04
CA ILE A 321 -16.48 1.04 15.55
C ILE A 321 -15.11 1.33 14.97
N GLY A 322 -14.98 2.41 14.20
CA GLY A 322 -13.74 2.83 13.59
C GLY A 322 -12.64 3.18 14.60
N VAL A 323 -12.98 3.86 15.70
CA VAL A 323 -12.02 4.15 16.78
C VAL A 323 -11.57 2.86 17.46
N VAL A 324 -12.49 1.93 17.75
CA VAL A 324 -12.16 0.60 18.30
C VAL A 324 -11.25 -0.14 17.32
N TYR A 325 -11.62 -0.19 16.04
CA TYR A 325 -10.83 -0.83 15.00
C TYR A 325 -9.39 -0.24 14.92
N ILE A 326 -9.25 1.09 14.82
CA ILE A 326 -7.94 1.77 14.77
C ILE A 326 -7.10 1.47 16.02
N ALA A 327 -7.72 1.53 17.21
CA ALA A 327 -7.01 1.28 18.47
C ALA A 327 -6.48 -0.16 18.54
N PHE A 328 -7.34 -1.14 18.30
CA PHE A 328 -6.95 -2.55 18.40
C PHE A 328 -6.06 -3.00 17.23
N ARG A 329 -6.25 -2.45 16.03
CA ARG A 329 -5.32 -2.65 14.93
C ARG A 329 -3.93 -2.09 15.24
N SER A 330 -3.85 -0.88 15.76
CA SER A 330 -2.55 -0.29 16.16
C SER A 330 -1.88 -1.11 17.25
N LEU A 331 -2.62 -1.55 18.26
CA LEU A 331 -2.12 -2.45 19.30
C LEU A 331 -1.64 -3.78 18.71
N GLY A 332 -2.41 -4.35 17.78
CA GLY A 332 -2.09 -5.61 17.10
C GLY A 332 -0.79 -5.52 16.30
N LYS A 333 -0.67 -4.51 15.46
CA LYS A 333 0.55 -4.27 14.66
C LYS A 333 1.77 -4.06 15.55
N ILE A 334 1.67 -3.22 16.59
CA ILE A 334 2.79 -2.92 17.47
C ILE A 334 3.16 -4.14 18.34
N SER A 335 2.19 -4.78 18.99
CA SER A 335 2.44 -5.95 19.85
C SER A 335 2.85 -7.16 19.02
N GLY A 336 2.24 -7.38 17.85
CA GLY A 336 2.57 -8.47 16.95
C GLY A 336 4.01 -8.37 16.41
N ALA A 337 4.40 -7.18 15.96
CA ALA A 337 5.77 -6.92 15.51
C ALA A 337 6.79 -7.05 16.68
N PHE A 338 6.43 -6.59 17.88
CA PHE A 338 7.29 -6.73 19.06
C PHE A 338 7.49 -8.20 19.45
N VAL A 339 6.41 -8.97 19.58
CA VAL A 339 6.46 -10.38 19.97
C VAL A 339 7.20 -11.22 18.93
N SER A 340 6.86 -11.05 17.66
CA SER A 340 7.50 -11.77 16.55
C SER A 340 8.96 -11.38 16.36
N GLY A 341 9.29 -10.10 16.49
CA GLY A 341 10.67 -9.61 16.43
C GLY A 341 11.51 -10.15 17.60
N ARG A 342 10.92 -10.30 18.80
CA ARG A 342 11.57 -10.93 19.94
C ARG A 342 11.77 -12.45 19.73
N ALA A 343 10.77 -13.12 19.20
CA ALA A 343 10.83 -14.56 18.91
C ALA A 343 11.88 -14.90 17.83
N THR A 344 12.13 -13.99 16.91
CA THR A 344 13.13 -14.14 15.84
C THR A 344 14.47 -13.49 16.15
N HIS A 345 14.69 -13.06 17.40
CA HIS A 345 15.92 -12.42 17.86
C HIS A 345 16.33 -11.18 17.05
N CYS A 346 15.36 -10.41 16.58
CA CYS A 346 15.61 -9.14 15.92
C CYS A 346 16.28 -8.13 16.88
N SER A 347 16.98 -7.14 16.34
CA SER A 347 17.58 -6.06 17.11
C SER A 347 16.51 -5.27 17.90
N HIS A 348 16.91 -4.63 18.99
CA HIS A 348 16.00 -3.87 19.85
C HIS A 348 15.25 -2.76 19.09
N ASN A 349 15.92 -2.09 18.16
CA ASN A 349 15.28 -1.07 17.31
C ASN A 349 14.18 -1.64 16.43
N ILE A 350 14.39 -2.82 15.83
CA ILE A 350 13.37 -3.51 15.06
C ILE A 350 12.18 -3.86 15.94
N GLN A 351 12.42 -4.49 17.10
CA GLN A 351 11.35 -4.87 18.02
C GLN A 351 10.49 -3.67 18.44
N LYS A 352 11.12 -2.51 18.64
CA LYS A 352 10.45 -1.31 19.16
C LYS A 352 9.71 -0.51 18.08
N TYR A 353 10.26 -0.40 16.87
CA TYR A 353 9.79 0.55 15.88
C TYR A 353 9.08 -0.08 14.67
N LEU A 354 9.28 -1.37 14.38
CA LEU A 354 8.69 -2.03 13.22
C LEU A 354 7.15 -1.94 13.22
N GLY A 355 6.50 -2.22 14.34
CA GLY A 355 5.03 -2.16 14.41
C GLY A 355 4.45 -0.79 14.10
N ILE A 356 5.16 0.29 14.46
CA ILE A 356 4.74 1.67 14.14
C ILE A 356 4.83 1.94 12.63
N THR A 357 5.86 1.40 11.97
CA THR A 357 6.05 1.56 10.53
C THR A 357 5.07 0.72 9.68
N LEU A 358 4.38 -0.25 10.30
CA LEU A 358 3.35 -1.10 9.67
C LEU A 358 1.92 -0.54 9.84
N LEU A 359 1.75 0.63 10.45
CA LEU A 359 0.44 1.25 10.67
C LEU A 359 -0.24 1.78 9.38
N PRO A 360 0.46 2.30 8.36
CA PRO A 360 -0.22 2.77 7.14
C PRO A 360 -1.15 1.70 6.56
N GLN A 361 -2.36 2.10 6.15
CA GLN A 361 -3.38 1.24 5.55
C GLN A 361 -4.03 1.97 4.38
N ALA A 362 -4.17 1.31 3.23
CA ALA A 362 -4.69 1.90 2.00
C ALA A 362 -5.28 0.85 1.04
N GLY A 363 -5.02 0.96 -0.23
CA GLY A 363 -5.63 0.26 -1.36
C GLY A 363 -6.05 -1.20 -1.18
N VAL A 364 -5.19 -2.07 -0.64
CA VAL A 364 -5.53 -3.48 -0.41
C VAL A 364 -6.71 -3.62 0.57
N ALA A 365 -6.70 -2.84 1.66
CA ALA A 365 -7.81 -2.83 2.61
C ALA A 365 -9.11 -2.32 1.99
N LEU A 366 -9.03 -1.34 1.08
CA LEU A 366 -10.20 -0.83 0.35
C LEU A 366 -10.75 -1.87 -0.63
N GLY A 367 -9.88 -2.63 -1.31
CA GLY A 367 -10.27 -3.75 -2.16
C GLY A 367 -11.04 -4.82 -1.39
N MET A 368 -10.49 -5.27 -0.27
CA MET A 368 -11.16 -6.23 0.63
C MET A 368 -12.49 -5.67 1.19
N ALA A 369 -12.55 -4.39 1.51
CA ALA A 369 -13.78 -3.75 1.99
C ALA A 369 -14.85 -3.61 0.90
N ALA A 370 -14.45 -3.49 -0.37
CA ALA A 370 -15.38 -3.49 -1.49
C ALA A 370 -16.01 -4.87 -1.70
N GLU A 371 -15.22 -5.95 -1.58
CA GLU A 371 -15.73 -7.33 -1.61
C GLU A 371 -16.63 -7.63 -0.40
N ALA A 372 -16.24 -7.18 0.79
CA ALA A 372 -17.05 -7.30 2.00
C ALA A 372 -18.39 -6.53 1.94
N ALA A 373 -18.60 -5.66 0.94
CA ALA A 373 -19.87 -4.98 0.73
C ALA A 373 -21.04 -5.94 0.37
N GLU A 374 -20.74 -7.19 0.03
CA GLU A 374 -21.73 -8.26 -0.21
C GLU A 374 -22.40 -8.77 1.09
N LEU A 375 -21.80 -8.55 2.26
CA LEU A 375 -22.39 -8.89 3.56
C LEU A 375 -23.62 -8.01 3.85
N SER A 376 -24.52 -8.51 4.69
CA SER A 376 -25.73 -7.79 5.12
C SER A 376 -25.44 -6.39 5.68
N ASP A 377 -24.35 -6.27 6.47
CA ASP A 377 -23.83 -5.01 7.02
C ASP A 377 -22.62 -4.47 6.25
N GLY A 378 -22.42 -4.87 4.99
CA GLY A 378 -21.22 -4.58 4.21
C GLY A 378 -20.94 -3.08 4.06
N HIS A 379 -21.97 -2.24 4.01
CA HIS A 379 -21.80 -0.78 4.04
C HIS A 379 -21.10 -0.28 5.31
N MET A 380 -21.41 -0.89 6.46
CA MET A 380 -20.75 -0.58 7.73
C MET A 380 -19.27 -0.96 7.67
N VAL A 381 -18.96 -2.17 7.22
CA VAL A 381 -17.56 -2.64 7.03
C VAL A 381 -16.79 -1.66 6.16
N ARG A 382 -17.32 -1.32 4.99
CA ARG A 382 -16.70 -0.39 4.06
C ARG A 382 -16.44 0.98 4.70
N ASN A 383 -17.43 1.54 5.40
CA ASN A 383 -17.31 2.86 6.00
C ASN A 383 -16.27 2.88 7.15
N VAL A 384 -16.22 1.83 7.97
CA VAL A 384 -15.21 1.68 9.03
C VAL A 384 -13.81 1.61 8.44
N VAL A 385 -13.62 0.84 7.36
CA VAL A 385 -12.32 0.75 6.68
C VAL A 385 -11.94 2.08 6.04
N LEU A 386 -12.86 2.77 5.36
CA LEU A 386 -12.63 4.09 4.79
C LEU A 386 -12.22 5.11 5.85
N PHE A 387 -12.89 5.12 7.01
CA PHE A 387 -12.51 5.97 8.14
C PHE A 387 -11.11 5.63 8.65
N SER A 388 -10.79 4.36 8.80
CA SER A 388 -9.48 3.88 9.23
C SER A 388 -8.39 4.30 8.23
N VAL A 389 -8.62 4.09 6.94
CA VAL A 389 -7.70 4.48 5.86
C VAL A 389 -7.47 5.98 5.87
N LEU A 390 -8.53 6.80 6.00
CA LEU A 390 -8.40 8.25 6.14
C LEU A 390 -7.41 8.63 7.25
N VAL A 391 -7.57 8.05 8.44
CA VAL A 391 -6.70 8.33 9.57
C VAL A 391 -5.28 7.86 9.32
N TYR A 392 -5.11 6.61 8.87
CA TYR A 392 -3.77 6.03 8.68
C TYR A 392 -3.01 6.60 7.50
N GLU A 393 -3.66 7.02 6.43
CA GLU A 393 -3.00 7.67 5.30
C GLU A 393 -2.49 9.06 5.68
N LEU A 394 -3.23 9.80 6.52
CA LEU A 394 -2.81 11.12 6.99
C LEU A 394 -1.71 11.05 8.05
N VAL A 395 -1.81 10.11 8.99
CA VAL A 395 -0.93 10.02 10.16
C VAL A 395 0.22 9.02 9.96
N GLY A 396 -0.05 7.91 9.26
CA GLY A 396 0.87 6.79 9.09
C GLY A 396 2.23 7.15 8.50
N PRO A 397 2.32 7.90 7.39
CA PRO A 397 3.61 8.30 6.82
C PRO A 397 4.46 9.12 7.80
N THR A 398 3.81 9.97 8.61
CA THR A 398 4.49 10.76 9.63
C THR A 398 5.03 9.87 10.76
N LEU A 399 4.23 8.90 11.22
CA LEU A 399 4.66 7.94 12.24
C LEU A 399 5.79 7.05 11.72
N THR A 400 5.72 6.59 10.47
CA THR A 400 6.79 5.83 9.81
C THR A 400 8.10 6.63 9.78
N LYS A 401 8.03 7.91 9.37
CA LYS A 401 9.20 8.80 9.39
C LYS A 401 9.79 8.93 10.80
N LEU A 402 8.94 9.18 11.81
CA LEU A 402 9.38 9.34 13.20
C LEU A 402 10.03 8.05 13.74
N ALA A 403 9.45 6.89 13.44
CA ALA A 403 9.99 5.59 13.83
C ALA A 403 11.35 5.32 13.20
N LEU A 404 11.51 5.54 11.88
CA LEU A 404 12.78 5.37 11.17
C LEU A 404 13.85 6.37 11.64
N THR A 405 13.44 7.61 11.96
CA THR A 405 14.34 8.60 12.54
C THR A 405 14.82 8.19 13.94
N ALA A 406 13.90 7.70 14.78
CA ALA A 406 14.21 7.24 16.13
C ALA A 406 15.06 5.95 16.14
N ALA A 407 14.93 5.11 15.09
CA ALA A 407 15.78 3.95 14.87
C ALA A 407 17.20 4.32 14.37
N GLY A 408 17.42 5.59 13.97
CA GLY A 408 18.71 6.05 13.45
C GLY A 408 18.95 5.70 11.97
N GLU A 409 17.91 5.28 11.24
CA GLU A 409 18.02 4.86 9.83
C GLU A 409 17.70 6.00 8.84
N ILE A 410 17.30 7.18 9.33
CA ILE A 410 17.22 8.41 8.55
C ILE A 410 18.34 9.34 9.01
N ILE A 411 19.29 9.61 8.11
CA ILE A 411 20.38 10.53 8.35
C ILE A 411 19.90 11.94 7.97
N PRO A 412 19.93 12.94 8.90
CA PRO A 412 19.47 14.30 8.61
C PRO A 412 20.17 14.96 7.41
N GLU A 413 21.44 14.60 7.18
CA GLU A 413 22.31 15.12 6.10
C GLU A 413 22.00 14.47 4.73
N GLY A 414 21.28 13.38 4.66
CA GLY A 414 20.89 12.67 3.44
C GLY A 414 19.92 13.46 2.52
N ARG A 415 19.50 14.66 2.92
CA ARG A 415 18.69 15.60 2.13
C ARG A 415 19.54 16.40 1.15
N THR A 416 20.29 15.78 0.28
CA THR A 416 20.92 16.49 -0.83
C THR A 416 19.85 16.90 -1.84
N ASN A 417 19.42 18.18 -1.78
CA ASN A 417 18.85 18.81 -2.96
C ASN A 417 19.91 18.71 -4.06
N ALA A 418 19.58 18.15 -5.22
CA ALA A 418 20.47 18.07 -6.38
C ALA A 418 21.06 19.45 -6.76
N ARG A 419 20.41 20.57 -6.37
CA ARG A 419 20.93 21.93 -6.52
C ARG A 419 21.97 22.33 -5.48
N MET A 420 22.05 21.66 -4.32
CA MET A 420 23.09 21.95 -3.31
C MET A 420 24.35 21.12 -3.51
N ALA A 421 24.23 19.94 -4.12
CA ALA A 421 25.41 19.13 -4.51
C ALA A 421 26.27 19.77 -5.61
N ASN A 422 25.70 20.72 -6.38
CA ASN A 422 26.37 21.45 -7.45
C ASN A 422 26.70 22.92 -7.12
N LYS A 423 26.76 23.31 -5.85
CA LYS A 423 27.42 24.60 -5.55
C LYS A 423 28.93 24.37 -5.72
N PRO A 424 29.58 25.01 -6.69
CA PRO A 424 31.04 25.04 -6.71
C PRO A 424 31.48 25.68 -5.39
N GLU A 425 32.36 25.01 -4.67
CA GLU A 425 33.13 25.64 -3.59
C GLU A 425 33.94 26.75 -4.25
N PHE A 426 33.49 27.98 -4.10
CA PHE A 426 34.36 29.11 -4.43
C PHE A 426 35.51 29.10 -3.42
N PRO A 427 36.77 29.01 -3.90
CA PRO A 427 37.86 29.18 -2.98
C PRO A 427 37.78 30.59 -2.41
N VAL A 428 37.64 30.69 -1.09
CA VAL A 428 37.83 31.95 -0.39
C VAL A 428 39.28 32.28 -0.52
N SER A 429 39.61 33.19 -1.45
CA SER A 429 40.92 33.82 -1.47
C SER A 429 41.02 34.72 -0.24
N LEU A 430 41.76 34.28 0.74
CA LEU A 430 42.30 35.17 1.78
C LEU A 430 43.40 35.98 1.13
N ASP A 431 43.16 37.25 0.88
CA ASP A 431 44.12 38.32 0.85
C ASP A 431 43.82 39.28 2.00
#